data_4d787f3b096f077895fe816ef62825d4
#
_entry.id   4d787f3b096f077895fe816ef62825d4
#
_cell.length_a   1.000
_cell.length_b   1.000
_cell.length_c   1.000
_cell.angle_alpha   90.00
_cell.angle_beta   90.00
_cell.angle_gamma   90.00
#
_symmetry.space_group_name_H-M   'P 1'
#
loop_
_entity.id
_entity.type
_entity.pdbx_description
1 polymer ?
#
loop_
_entity_poly.entity_id
_entity_poly.type
_entity_poly.pdbx_seq_one_letter_code
_entity_poly.pdbx_strand_id
1 'polypeptide(L)' 'MANLKLKGKDLLKLGFPNNQSINVALEVMKRNFATKNTAYVKSVLEDILKNPSQYEGHLTFGQIAEALLS' A
#
# COMPACT_ATOMS: atom_id res chain seq x y z
N MET A 1 13.57 7.19 16.27
CA MET A 1 12.90 7.35 14.99
C MET A 1 11.73 6.40 14.85
N ALA A 2 10.61 6.93 14.45
CA ALA A 2 9.44 6.09 14.23
C ALA A 2 9.54 5.44 12.85
N ASN A 3 9.63 4.12 12.85
CA ASN A 3 9.60 3.36 11.60
C ASN A 3 8.22 2.78 11.40
N LEU A 4 7.77 2.78 10.17
CA LEU A 4 6.50 2.18 9.83
C LEU A 4 6.58 0.67 10.09
N LYS A 5 5.72 0.18 10.98
CA LYS A 5 5.71 -1.23 11.34
C LYS A 5 4.77 -2.05 10.45
N LEU A 6 4.87 -1.82 9.17
CA LEU A 6 4.07 -2.52 8.19
C LEU A 6 4.90 -3.63 7.56
N LYS A 7 4.35 -4.84 7.55
CA LYS A 7 5.04 -6.01 7.01
C LYS A 7 4.21 -6.63 5.90
N GLY A 8 4.85 -7.44 5.07
CA GLY A 8 4.16 -8.13 3.99
C GLY A 8 2.99 -8.97 4.47
N LYS A 9 3.10 -9.56 5.66
CA LYS A 9 2.01 -10.35 6.24
C LYS A 9 0.75 -9.52 6.47
N ASP A 10 0.93 -8.26 6.86
CA ASP A 10 -0.20 -7.36 7.09
C ASP A 10 -0.95 -7.09 5.79
N LEU A 11 -0.21 -6.88 4.72
CA LEU A 11 -0.80 -6.64 3.41
C LEU A 11 -1.49 -7.88 2.86
N LEU A 12 -0.89 -9.04 3.09
CA LEU A 12 -1.50 -10.29 2.70
C LEU A 12 -2.85 -10.48 3.37
N LYS A 13 -2.93 -10.14 4.66
CA LYS A 13 -4.18 -10.21 5.42
C LYS A 13 -5.22 -9.22 4.91
N LEU A 14 -4.76 -8.07 4.41
CA LEU A 14 -5.67 -7.08 3.85
C LEU A 14 -6.30 -7.54 2.55
N GLY A 15 -5.62 -8.43 1.82
CA GLY A 15 -6.15 -8.96 0.58
C GLY A 15 -5.31 -8.71 -0.65
N PHE A 16 -4.06 -8.31 -0.48
CA PHE A 16 -3.17 -8.11 -1.62
C PHE A 16 -2.92 -9.44 -2.32
N PRO A 17 -3.05 -9.48 -3.66
CA PRO A 17 -3.10 -10.75 -4.39
C PRO A 17 -1.75 -11.41 -4.62
N ASN A 18 -0.64 -10.65 -4.62
CA ASN A 18 0.66 -11.23 -4.95
C ASN A 18 1.79 -10.45 -4.28
N ASN A 19 2.99 -11.04 -4.33
CA ASN A 19 4.16 -10.45 -3.70
C ASN A 19 4.58 -9.15 -4.36
N GLN A 20 4.38 -9.02 -5.66
CA GLN A 20 4.75 -7.80 -6.38
C GLN A 20 3.96 -6.60 -5.85
N SER A 21 2.65 -6.73 -5.73
CA SER A 21 1.82 -5.65 -5.21
C SER A 21 2.14 -5.35 -3.75
N ILE A 22 2.43 -6.38 -2.97
CA ILE A 22 2.82 -6.22 -1.57
C ILE A 22 4.13 -5.42 -1.47
N ASN A 23 5.13 -5.79 -2.27
CA ASN A 23 6.43 -5.12 -2.24
C ASN A 23 6.32 -3.66 -2.68
N VAL A 24 5.55 -3.40 -3.72
CA VAL A 24 5.33 -2.04 -4.20
C VAL A 24 4.64 -1.21 -3.12
N ALA A 25 3.60 -1.76 -2.50
CA ALA A 25 2.86 -1.06 -1.46
C ALA A 25 3.76 -0.76 -0.26
N LEU A 26 4.54 -1.73 0.18
CA LEU A 26 5.47 -1.53 1.30
C LEU A 26 6.47 -0.42 1.00
N GLU A 27 7.05 -0.45 -0.20
CA GLU A 27 8.04 0.54 -0.59
C GLU A 27 7.44 1.94 -0.64
N VAL A 28 6.28 2.09 -1.26
CA VAL A 28 5.60 3.38 -1.36
C VAL A 28 5.26 3.92 0.02
N MET A 29 4.72 3.07 0.89
CA MET A 29 4.31 3.50 2.22
C MET A 29 5.50 3.85 3.10
N LYS A 30 6.58 3.09 3.04
CA LYS A 30 7.78 3.39 3.81
C LYS A 30 8.42 4.70 3.36
N ARG A 31 8.37 4.98 2.06
CA ARG A 31 8.96 6.18 1.50
C ARG A 31 8.16 7.44 1.86
N ASN A 32 6.85 7.33 1.85
CA ASN A 32 5.98 8.50 2.00
C ASN A 32 5.35 8.64 3.38
N PHE A 33 5.21 7.54 4.11
CA PHE A 33 4.48 7.52 5.37
C PHE A 33 5.25 6.85 6.50
N ALA A 34 6.59 6.91 6.44
CA ALA A 34 7.44 6.24 7.44
C ALA A 34 7.15 6.69 8.87
N THR A 35 6.71 7.92 9.06
CA THR A 35 6.41 8.48 10.37
C THR A 35 4.93 8.47 10.71
N LYS A 36 4.09 7.94 9.83
CA LYS A 36 2.65 7.93 10.03
C LYS A 36 2.20 6.71 10.82
N ASN A 37 1.01 6.80 11.37
CA ASN A 37 0.39 5.73 12.12
C ASN A 37 0.10 4.55 11.18
N THR A 38 0.46 3.34 11.63
CA THR A 38 0.25 2.13 10.84
C THR A 38 -1.23 1.90 10.52
N ALA A 39 -2.12 2.22 11.46
CA ALA A 39 -3.56 2.07 11.24
C ALA A 39 -4.04 2.96 10.09
N TYR A 40 -3.53 4.17 10.02
CA TYR A 40 -3.85 5.09 8.92
C TYR A 40 -3.39 4.51 7.58
N VAL A 41 -2.16 4.01 7.54
CA VAL A 41 -1.61 3.43 6.32
C VAL A 41 -2.42 2.21 5.87
N LYS A 42 -2.80 1.34 6.81
CA LYS A 42 -3.63 0.18 6.49
C LYS A 42 -4.98 0.59 5.93
N SER A 43 -5.57 1.64 6.48
CA SER A 43 -6.85 2.17 6.01
C SER A 43 -6.75 2.64 4.56
N VAL A 44 -5.67 3.36 4.24
CA VAL A 44 -5.42 3.82 2.87
C VAL A 44 -5.23 2.63 1.93
N LEU A 45 -4.47 1.64 2.34
CA LEU A 45 -4.23 0.44 1.53
C LEU A 45 -5.52 -0.33 1.26
N GLU A 46 -6.40 -0.42 2.25
CA GLU A 46 -7.70 -1.06 2.05
C GLU A 46 -8.52 -0.33 1.00
N ASP A 47 -8.50 1.00 1.03
CA ASP A 47 -9.24 1.79 0.07
C ASP A 47 -8.71 1.57 -1.35
N ILE A 48 -7.38 1.52 -1.49
CA ILE A 48 -6.75 1.25 -2.78
C ILE A 48 -7.15 -0.14 -3.29
N LEU A 49 -7.19 -1.13 -2.40
CA LEU A 49 -7.58 -2.49 -2.75
C LEU A 49 -9.02 -2.55 -3.27
N LYS A 50 -9.92 -1.79 -2.65
CA LYS A 50 -11.32 -1.76 -3.04
C LYS A 50 -11.53 -1.04 -4.36
N ASN A 51 -10.76 0.01 -4.60
CA ASN A 51 -10.96 0.88 -5.75
C ASN A 51 -9.64 1.22 -6.43
N PRO A 52 -8.91 0.20 -6.93
CA PRO A 52 -7.59 0.47 -7.51
C PRO A 52 -7.64 1.39 -8.73
N SER A 53 -8.70 1.32 -9.52
CA SER A 53 -8.81 2.17 -10.70
C SER A 53 -8.94 3.65 -10.37
N GLN A 54 -9.42 3.99 -9.18
CA GLN A 54 -9.49 5.38 -8.74
C GLN A 54 -8.10 5.96 -8.46
N TYR A 55 -7.14 5.09 -8.21
CA TYR A 55 -5.78 5.50 -7.88
C TYR A 55 -4.82 5.39 -9.06
N GLU A 56 -5.28 4.94 -10.21
CA GLU A 56 -4.48 4.96 -11.43
C GLU A 56 -4.09 6.39 -11.74
N GLY A 57 -2.83 6.63 -11.98
CA GLY A 57 -2.35 7.97 -12.24
C GLY A 57 -2.16 8.83 -11.01
N HIS A 58 -2.46 8.31 -9.82
CA HIS A 58 -2.19 9.04 -8.58
C HIS A 58 -0.69 9.17 -8.41
N LEU A 59 -0.24 10.35 -7.98
CA LEU A 59 1.20 10.62 -7.87
C LEU A 59 1.90 9.70 -6.87
N THR A 60 1.24 9.40 -5.77
CA THR A 60 1.83 8.58 -4.72
C THR A 60 1.42 7.11 -4.82
N PHE A 61 0.12 6.86 -4.98
CA PHE A 61 -0.42 5.51 -4.91
C PHE A 61 -0.65 4.85 -6.26
N GLY A 62 -0.36 5.56 -7.35
CA GLY A 62 -0.55 5.01 -8.68
C GLY A 62 0.22 3.72 -8.93
N GLN A 63 1.43 3.64 -8.41
CA GLN A 63 2.26 2.44 -8.56
C GLN A 63 1.60 1.23 -7.90
N ILE A 64 0.97 1.43 -6.74
CA ILE A 64 0.26 0.36 -6.05
C ILE A 64 -0.94 -0.09 -6.88
N ALA A 65 -1.70 0.88 -7.37
CA ALA A 65 -2.88 0.59 -8.18
C ALA A 65 -2.49 -0.17 -9.46
N GLU A 66 -1.43 0.25 -10.12
CA GLU A 66 -0.94 -0.42 -11.32
C GLU A 66 -0.54 -1.87 -11.02
N ALA A 67 0.13 -2.10 -9.90
CA ALA A 67 0.52 -3.45 -9.51
C ALA A 67 -0.69 -4.33 -9.23
N LEU A 68 -1.76 -3.74 -8.67
CA LEU A 68 -2.98 -4.47 -8.38
C LEU A 68 -3.78 -4.78 -9.65
N LEU A 69 -3.71 -3.90 -10.64
CA LEU A 69 -4.48 -4.04 -11.88
C LEU A 69 -3.75 -4.82 -12.97
N SER A 70 -2.45 -5.03 -12.78
CA SER A 70 -1.66 -5.75 -13.78
C SER A 70 -1.89 -7.26 -13.79
#